data_71e64c86323632948d677733b9708b80
#
_entry.id   71e64c86323632948d677733b9708b80
#
_cell.length_a   1.000
_cell.length_b   1.000
_cell.length_c   1.000
_cell.angle_alpha   90.00
_cell.angle_beta   90.00
_cell.angle_gamma   90.00
#
_symmetry.space_group_name_H-M   'P 1'
#
loop_
_entity.id
_entity.type
_entity.pdbx_description
1 polymer ?
#
loop_
_entity_poly.entity_id
_entity_poly.type
_entity_poly.pdbx_seq_one_letter_code
_entity_poly.pdbx_strand_id
1 'polypeptide(L)'
;MNIIITISITAFIVLYAGLFKAKKALLPLTVVGLLTALGFTAAAWNGNAVHFGMMQTDNFALAFSGVCIVGTLLIFLLTQNYFHAKSDNVAEYYTLILFALAGMIMMVSYKNMAMLFVGLEIMSVSLYILAGIRKKDFASNEASLKYFLMGAFSTGFLLFGITLIYGASGSFDLDKIQAYLVDNSKAISPIFYPGVILMMIGLCFKVGAAPFHFWTPDVYEGSPTLITTFMSTVVKTAGFAAFLRLFADAFAPLHDFWVAPLIVIVCITLFIGNVTALFQKNFKRMLAYSS
;
A
#
# COMPACT_ATOMS: atom_id res chain seq x y z
N MET A 1 2.96 16.94 4.95
CA MET A 1 3.24 17.41 3.57
C MET A 1 4.72 17.29 3.20
N ASN A 2 5.63 17.85 3.99
CA ASN A 2 7.07 17.85 3.69
C ASN A 2 7.65 16.45 3.38
N ILE A 3 7.18 15.42 4.05
CA ILE A 3 7.61 14.02 3.84
C ILE A 3 7.37 13.56 2.40
N ILE A 4 6.15 13.75 1.88
CA ILE A 4 5.80 13.35 0.51
C ILE A 4 6.57 14.17 -0.51
N ILE A 5 6.67 15.48 -0.30
CA ILE A 5 7.42 16.37 -1.17
C ILE A 5 8.89 15.94 -1.23
N THR A 6 9.52 15.65 -0.10
CA THR A 6 10.93 15.18 -0.05
C THR A 6 11.11 13.88 -0.82
N ILE A 7 10.22 12.89 -0.63
CA ILE A 7 10.31 11.60 -1.33
C ILE A 7 10.10 11.81 -2.84
N SER A 8 9.12 12.62 -3.24
CA SER A 8 8.85 12.90 -4.65
C SER A 8 10.04 13.63 -5.32
N ILE A 9 10.60 14.64 -4.67
CA ILE A 9 11.79 15.33 -5.17
C ILE A 9 12.96 14.35 -5.27
N THR A 10 13.17 13.50 -4.27
CA THR A 10 14.22 12.48 -4.30
C THR A 10 14.01 11.52 -5.48
N ALA A 11 12.77 11.09 -5.75
CA ALA A 11 12.47 10.22 -6.88
C ALA A 11 12.84 10.87 -8.21
N PHE A 12 12.52 12.14 -8.41
CA PHE A 12 12.91 12.88 -9.63
C PHE A 12 14.43 13.05 -9.73
N ILE A 13 15.11 13.42 -8.64
CA ILE A 13 16.59 13.56 -8.64
C ILE A 13 17.25 12.23 -9.02
N VAL A 14 16.77 11.11 -8.46
CA VAL A 14 17.28 9.77 -8.77
C VAL A 14 17.02 9.41 -10.23
N LEU A 15 15.85 9.72 -10.77
CA LEU A 15 15.52 9.50 -12.17
C LEU A 15 16.48 10.27 -13.10
N TYR A 16 16.67 11.56 -12.86
CA TYR A 16 17.59 12.38 -13.64
C TYR A 16 19.05 11.93 -13.52
N ALA A 17 19.50 11.56 -12.31
CA ALA A 17 20.84 10.98 -12.11
C ALA A 17 21.04 9.71 -12.95
N GLY A 18 19.98 8.91 -13.11
CA GLY A 18 19.99 7.75 -14.01
C GLY A 18 20.19 8.11 -15.47
N LEU A 19 19.50 9.15 -15.98
CA LEU A 19 19.64 9.64 -17.35
C LEU A 19 21.08 10.09 -17.64
N PHE A 20 21.75 10.70 -16.67
CA PHE A 20 23.16 11.10 -16.75
C PHE A 20 24.14 9.94 -16.47
N LYS A 21 23.66 8.68 -16.39
CA LYS A 21 24.46 7.48 -16.13
C LYS A 21 25.27 7.52 -14.81
N ALA A 22 24.87 8.34 -13.85
CA ALA A 22 25.50 8.47 -12.55
C ALA A 22 25.11 7.33 -11.59
N LYS A 23 25.27 6.07 -12.03
CA LYS A 23 24.81 4.87 -11.29
C LYS A 23 25.33 4.80 -9.85
N LYS A 24 26.57 5.27 -9.59
CA LYS A 24 27.18 5.28 -8.24
C LYS A 24 26.52 6.27 -7.28
N ALA A 25 25.85 7.32 -7.79
CA ALA A 25 25.20 8.32 -6.98
C ALA A 25 23.76 7.94 -6.57
N LEU A 26 23.13 6.96 -7.23
CA LEU A 26 21.72 6.60 -7.01
C LEU A 26 21.46 6.21 -5.55
N LEU A 27 22.24 5.26 -5.01
CA LEU A 27 22.05 4.80 -3.63
C LEU A 27 22.31 5.92 -2.60
N PRO A 28 23.44 6.67 -2.63
CA PRO A 28 23.65 7.78 -1.70
C PRO A 28 22.54 8.85 -1.75
N LEU A 29 22.10 9.24 -2.96
CA LEU A 29 21.00 10.21 -3.12
C LEU A 29 19.69 9.70 -2.50
N THR A 30 19.37 8.44 -2.75
CA THR A 30 18.16 7.81 -2.18
C THR A 30 18.23 7.73 -0.65
N VAL A 31 19.38 7.31 -0.10
CA VAL A 31 19.58 7.22 1.35
C VAL A 31 19.46 8.60 2.00
N VAL A 32 20.10 9.62 1.46
CA VAL A 32 19.99 11.01 1.98
C VAL A 32 18.54 11.50 1.91
N GLY A 33 17.84 11.25 0.79
CA GLY A 33 16.43 11.62 0.65
C GLY A 33 15.52 10.92 1.65
N LEU A 34 15.74 9.62 1.92
CA LEU A 34 14.95 8.87 2.91
C LEU A 34 15.28 9.29 4.34
N LEU A 35 16.54 9.55 4.66
CA LEU A 35 16.94 10.08 5.98
C LEU A 35 16.36 11.46 6.25
N THR A 36 16.35 12.35 5.25
CA THR A 36 15.70 13.66 5.38
C THR A 36 14.18 13.54 5.56
N ALA A 37 13.52 12.63 4.83
CA ALA A 37 12.11 12.33 5.02
C ALA A 37 11.84 11.79 6.43
N LEU A 38 12.69 10.90 6.95
CA LEU A 38 12.62 10.39 8.32
C LEU A 38 12.81 11.52 9.36
N GLY A 39 13.74 12.45 9.11
CA GLY A 39 13.92 13.64 9.94
C GLY A 39 12.64 14.50 10.00
N PHE A 40 11.94 14.68 8.88
CA PHE A 40 10.65 15.38 8.87
C PHE A 40 9.55 14.61 9.60
N THR A 41 9.55 13.27 9.59
CA THR A 41 8.59 12.49 10.39
C THR A 41 8.84 12.68 11.88
N ALA A 42 10.09 12.65 12.31
CA ALA A 42 10.46 12.89 13.71
C ALA A 42 10.16 14.33 14.17
N ALA A 43 10.47 15.31 13.33
CA ALA A 43 10.22 16.72 13.63
C ALA A 43 8.72 17.07 13.72
N ALA A 44 7.86 16.34 13.01
CA ALA A 44 6.42 16.52 13.02
C ALA A 44 5.72 15.76 14.17
N TRP A 45 6.45 15.00 14.97
CA TRP A 45 5.91 14.19 16.06
C TRP A 45 5.12 15.05 17.06
N ASN A 46 3.99 14.55 17.53
CA ASN A 46 2.99 15.26 18.33
C ASN A 46 2.33 16.45 17.62
N GLY A 47 2.56 16.65 16.33
CA GLY A 47 1.80 17.57 15.50
C GLY A 47 0.49 16.93 15.05
N ASN A 48 -0.55 17.75 14.90
CA ASN A 48 -1.80 17.34 14.25
C ASN A 48 -2.17 18.40 13.21
N ALA A 49 -1.71 18.21 11.99
CA ALA A 49 -1.94 19.15 10.90
C ALA A 49 -2.77 18.50 9.79
N VAL A 50 -3.83 19.20 9.39
CA VAL A 50 -4.65 18.81 8.24
C VAL A 50 -4.22 19.61 7.02
N HIS A 51 -3.93 18.92 5.93
CA HIS A 51 -3.47 19.52 4.69
C HIS A 51 -4.56 19.43 3.62
N PHE A 52 -5.05 20.59 3.18
CA PHE A 52 -6.08 20.73 2.13
C PHE A 52 -7.39 19.95 2.39
N GLY A 53 -7.69 19.57 3.64
CA GLY A 53 -8.82 18.70 3.95
C GLY A 53 -8.70 17.26 3.45
N MET A 54 -7.55 16.90 2.87
CA MET A 54 -7.35 15.59 2.21
C MET A 54 -6.45 14.64 3.00
N MET A 55 -5.49 15.18 3.74
CA MET A 55 -4.49 14.41 4.49
C MET A 55 -4.34 14.94 5.91
N GLN A 56 -4.10 14.04 6.85
CA GLN A 56 -3.85 14.36 8.24
C GLN A 56 -2.49 13.81 8.67
N THR A 57 -1.69 14.69 9.28
CA THR A 57 -0.39 14.33 9.85
C THR A 57 -0.56 14.22 11.38
N ASP A 58 -0.97 13.06 11.84
CA ASP A 58 -1.10 12.67 13.24
C ASP A 58 -0.03 11.65 13.63
N ASN A 59 0.10 11.32 14.91
CA ASN A 59 1.09 10.36 15.39
C ASN A 59 0.93 8.97 14.76
N PHE A 60 -0.29 8.55 14.43
CA PHE A 60 -0.56 7.31 13.71
C PHE A 60 0.06 7.35 12.31
N ALA A 61 -0.25 8.38 11.51
CA ALA A 61 0.32 8.56 10.18
C ALA A 61 1.85 8.67 10.22
N LEU A 62 2.41 9.40 11.19
CA LEU A 62 3.85 9.57 11.35
C LEU A 62 4.54 8.26 11.72
N ALA A 63 3.99 7.48 12.65
CA ALA A 63 4.55 6.19 13.05
C ALA A 63 4.60 5.22 11.86
N PHE A 64 3.48 5.00 11.17
CA PHE A 64 3.44 4.12 10.01
C PHE A 64 4.26 4.64 8.83
N SER A 65 4.30 5.96 8.59
CA SER A 65 5.19 6.54 7.59
C SER A 65 6.67 6.29 7.93
N GLY A 66 7.04 6.44 9.20
CA GLY A 66 8.39 6.13 9.70
C GLY A 66 8.78 4.67 9.46
N VAL A 67 7.88 3.73 9.79
CA VAL A 67 8.10 2.29 9.54
C VAL A 67 8.26 2.01 8.04
N CYS A 68 7.41 2.60 7.19
CA CYS A 68 7.51 2.45 5.73
C CYS A 68 8.82 3.04 5.18
N ILE A 69 9.26 4.20 5.67
CA ILE A 69 10.53 4.82 5.24
C ILE A 69 11.72 3.97 5.68
N VAL A 70 11.75 3.52 6.93
CA VAL A 70 12.84 2.67 7.45
C VAL A 70 12.88 1.33 6.71
N GLY A 71 11.74 0.67 6.51
CA GLY A 71 11.65 -0.57 5.73
C GLY A 71 12.17 -0.40 4.30
N THR A 72 11.79 0.70 3.64
CA THR A 72 12.27 1.04 2.29
C THR A 72 13.77 1.32 2.28
N LEU A 73 14.29 2.03 3.28
CA LEU A 73 15.72 2.29 3.45
C LEU A 73 16.51 0.98 3.56
N LEU A 74 16.06 0.04 4.40
CA LEU A 74 16.70 -1.27 4.54
C LEU A 74 16.69 -2.04 3.21
N ILE A 75 15.62 -1.98 2.45
CA ILE A 75 15.53 -2.60 1.13
C ILE A 75 16.55 -1.97 0.17
N PHE A 76 16.69 -0.64 0.13
CA PHE A 76 17.70 0.00 -0.69
C PHE A 76 19.13 -0.39 -0.29
N LEU A 77 19.43 -0.54 0.98
CA LEU A 77 20.74 -1.03 1.45
C LEU A 77 21.04 -2.45 0.96
N LEU A 78 20.01 -3.32 0.87
CA LEU A 78 20.14 -4.66 0.32
C LEU A 78 20.33 -4.66 -1.22
N THR A 79 19.93 -3.60 -1.92
CA THR A 79 20.06 -3.53 -3.38
C THR A 79 21.50 -3.43 -3.86
N GLN A 80 22.41 -2.95 -3.03
CA GLN A 80 23.81 -2.72 -3.40
C GLN A 80 24.46 -3.95 -4.04
N ASN A 81 24.21 -5.13 -3.48
CA ASN A 81 24.74 -6.38 -4.00
C ASN A 81 23.84 -7.04 -5.08
N TYR A 82 22.56 -6.67 -5.13
CA TYR A 82 21.59 -7.29 -6.04
C TYR A 82 21.68 -6.79 -7.47
N PHE A 83 22.00 -5.49 -7.67
CA PHE A 83 22.05 -4.86 -8.99
C PHE A 83 23.47 -4.79 -9.59
N HIS A 84 24.51 -5.25 -8.89
CA HIS A 84 25.91 -5.11 -9.33
C HIS A 84 26.25 -5.81 -10.65
N ALA A 85 25.41 -6.67 -11.18
CA ALA A 85 25.89 -7.49 -12.25
C ALA A 85 25.39 -7.12 -13.66
N LYS A 86 24.16 -6.62 -13.89
CA LYS A 86 23.66 -6.63 -15.30
C LYS A 86 22.46 -5.74 -15.67
N SER A 87 21.91 -4.85 -14.82
CA SER A 87 20.76 -4.07 -15.28
C SER A 87 21.12 -2.63 -15.65
N ASP A 88 20.73 -2.23 -16.86
CA ASP A 88 20.87 -0.83 -17.29
C ASP A 88 19.83 0.10 -16.66
N ASN A 89 18.76 -0.45 -16.12
CA ASN A 89 17.57 0.28 -15.63
C ASN A 89 17.49 0.40 -14.10
N VAL A 90 18.63 0.57 -13.40
CA VAL A 90 18.67 0.65 -11.93
C VAL A 90 17.95 1.90 -11.42
N ALA A 91 18.03 3.02 -12.12
CA ALA A 91 17.40 4.27 -11.72
C ALA A 91 15.87 4.17 -11.73
N GLU A 92 15.30 3.48 -12.72
CA GLU A 92 13.87 3.24 -12.83
C GLU A 92 13.35 2.38 -11.66
N TYR A 93 14.11 1.35 -11.23
CA TYR A 93 13.79 0.59 -10.02
C TYR A 93 13.70 1.48 -8.80
N TYR A 94 14.71 2.32 -8.58
CA TYR A 94 14.78 3.22 -7.43
C TYR A 94 13.62 4.21 -7.44
N THR A 95 13.37 4.83 -8.59
CA THR A 95 12.32 5.83 -8.77
C THR A 95 10.93 5.23 -8.52
N LEU A 96 10.64 4.03 -9.05
CA LEU A 96 9.36 3.38 -8.87
C LEU A 96 9.12 2.95 -7.42
N ILE A 97 10.16 2.48 -6.71
CA ILE A 97 10.05 2.19 -5.27
C ILE A 97 9.74 3.47 -4.48
N LEU A 98 10.38 4.59 -4.82
CA LEU A 98 10.12 5.88 -4.16
C LEU A 98 8.71 6.40 -4.46
N PHE A 99 8.19 6.25 -5.69
CA PHE A 99 6.80 6.59 -6.00
C PHE A 99 5.82 5.68 -5.26
N ALA A 100 6.10 4.37 -5.18
CA ALA A 100 5.30 3.48 -4.36
C ALA A 100 5.28 3.91 -2.89
N LEU A 101 6.43 4.31 -2.33
CA LEU A 101 6.53 4.84 -0.97
C LEU A 101 5.74 6.15 -0.80
N ALA A 102 5.79 7.07 -1.75
CA ALA A 102 4.98 8.29 -1.72
C ALA A 102 3.49 7.97 -1.68
N GLY A 103 3.02 7.03 -2.52
CA GLY A 103 1.64 6.53 -2.50
C GLY A 103 1.26 5.88 -1.16
N MET A 104 2.17 5.10 -0.54
CA MET A 104 1.94 4.51 0.78
C MET A 104 1.78 5.57 1.87
N ILE A 105 2.60 6.63 1.87
CA ILE A 105 2.48 7.71 2.85
C ILE A 105 1.17 8.48 2.66
N MET A 106 0.74 8.74 1.42
CA MET A 106 -0.58 9.29 1.14
C MET A 106 -1.69 8.39 1.68
N MET A 107 -1.57 7.08 1.46
CA MET A 107 -2.53 6.07 1.90
C MET A 107 -2.59 5.92 3.43
N VAL A 108 -1.49 6.14 4.15
CA VAL A 108 -1.45 6.07 5.62
C VAL A 108 -1.97 7.35 6.27
N SER A 109 -1.77 8.50 5.62
CA SER A 109 -2.13 9.83 6.14
C SER A 109 -3.45 10.38 5.59
N TYR A 110 -4.26 9.56 4.90
CA TYR A 110 -5.51 10.05 4.33
C TYR A 110 -6.53 10.47 5.39
N LYS A 111 -7.21 11.56 5.13
CA LYS A 111 -8.40 12.05 5.86
C LYS A 111 -9.65 12.00 4.99
N ASN A 112 -9.45 11.80 3.70
CA ASN A 112 -10.49 11.78 2.68
C ASN A 112 -10.37 10.49 1.86
N MET A 113 -11.48 9.81 1.58
CA MET A 113 -11.47 8.53 0.83
C MET A 113 -10.90 8.66 -0.58
N ALA A 114 -11.02 9.84 -1.24
CA ALA A 114 -10.39 10.06 -2.52
C ALA A 114 -8.86 10.03 -2.40
N MET A 115 -8.29 10.54 -1.30
CA MET A 115 -6.84 10.47 -1.06
C MET A 115 -6.37 9.03 -0.78
N LEU A 116 -7.17 8.23 -0.06
CA LEU A 116 -6.93 6.79 0.09
C LEU A 116 -6.82 6.11 -1.27
N PHE A 117 -7.79 6.36 -2.14
CA PHE A 117 -7.82 5.77 -3.49
C PHE A 117 -6.60 6.20 -4.33
N VAL A 118 -6.31 7.49 -4.40
CA VAL A 118 -5.17 8.03 -5.16
C VAL A 118 -3.85 7.47 -4.63
N GLY A 119 -3.64 7.46 -3.31
CA GLY A 119 -2.43 6.90 -2.70
C GLY A 119 -2.27 5.41 -3.02
N LEU A 120 -3.36 4.65 -2.97
CA LEU A 120 -3.39 3.23 -3.30
C LEU A 120 -3.07 2.99 -4.79
N GLU A 121 -3.57 3.81 -5.71
CA GLU A 121 -3.29 3.69 -7.14
C GLU A 121 -1.83 4.05 -7.48
N ILE A 122 -1.27 5.13 -6.92
CA ILE A 122 0.14 5.50 -7.11
C ILE A 122 1.06 4.36 -6.66
N MET A 123 0.80 3.78 -5.48
CA MET A 123 1.52 2.63 -4.98
C MET A 123 1.37 1.42 -5.93
N SER A 124 0.14 1.12 -6.35
CA SER A 124 -0.18 -0.09 -7.09
C SER A 124 0.41 -0.10 -8.49
N VAL A 125 0.25 1.00 -9.25
CA VAL A 125 0.79 1.13 -10.61
C VAL A 125 2.31 0.98 -10.58
N SER A 126 2.98 1.60 -9.60
CA SER A 126 4.42 1.44 -9.41
C SER A 126 4.80 -0.03 -9.17
N LEU A 127 4.04 -0.76 -8.37
CA LEU A 127 4.30 -2.17 -8.07
C LEU A 127 3.99 -3.09 -9.26
N TYR A 128 2.97 -2.78 -10.07
CA TYR A 128 2.68 -3.56 -11.28
C TYR A 128 3.86 -3.53 -12.26
N ILE A 129 4.46 -2.35 -12.45
CA ILE A 129 5.64 -2.18 -13.30
C ILE A 129 6.86 -2.87 -12.67
N LEU A 130 7.07 -2.73 -11.36
CA LEU A 130 8.19 -3.34 -10.65
C LEU A 130 8.13 -4.87 -10.69
N ALA A 131 6.95 -5.48 -10.63
CA ALA A 131 6.79 -6.93 -10.72
C ALA A 131 7.28 -7.47 -12.09
N GLY A 132 7.01 -6.72 -13.18
CA GLY A 132 7.39 -7.08 -14.56
C GLY A 132 8.69 -6.44 -15.06
N ILE A 133 9.51 -5.87 -14.20
CA ILE A 133 10.66 -5.07 -14.65
C ILE A 133 11.77 -5.90 -15.33
N ARG A 134 11.78 -7.22 -15.14
CA ARG A 134 12.63 -8.15 -15.88
C ARG A 134 12.00 -8.51 -17.23
N LYS A 135 12.03 -7.60 -18.19
CA LYS A 135 11.34 -7.70 -19.49
C LYS A 135 11.58 -9.00 -20.28
N LYS A 136 12.72 -9.69 -20.08
CA LYS A 136 13.08 -10.94 -20.74
C LYS A 136 12.71 -12.20 -19.95
N ASP A 137 12.19 -12.03 -18.73
CA ASP A 137 11.78 -13.13 -17.85
C ASP A 137 10.27 -13.32 -17.97
N PHE A 138 9.86 -14.47 -18.52
CA PHE A 138 8.45 -14.78 -18.72
C PHE A 138 7.67 -14.80 -17.40
N ALA A 139 8.26 -15.36 -16.32
CA ALA A 139 7.61 -15.41 -15.02
C ALA A 139 7.36 -14.00 -14.43
N SER A 140 8.31 -13.07 -14.63
CA SER A 140 8.16 -11.68 -14.21
C SER A 140 7.05 -10.96 -14.99
N ASN A 141 6.98 -11.18 -16.30
CA ASN A 141 5.93 -10.58 -17.14
C ASN A 141 4.54 -11.14 -16.81
N GLU A 142 4.43 -12.45 -16.60
CA GLU A 142 3.19 -13.10 -16.16
C GLU A 142 2.74 -12.58 -14.80
N ALA A 143 3.66 -12.48 -13.83
CA ALA A 143 3.38 -11.91 -12.50
C ALA A 143 2.85 -10.48 -12.58
N SER A 144 3.47 -9.63 -13.40
CA SER A 144 3.03 -8.25 -13.62
C SER A 144 1.63 -8.19 -14.22
N LEU A 145 1.35 -8.97 -15.26
CA LEU A 145 0.05 -8.99 -15.91
C LEU A 145 -1.04 -9.48 -14.96
N LYS A 146 -0.81 -10.57 -14.24
CA LYS A 146 -1.74 -11.09 -13.23
C LYS A 146 -2.01 -10.04 -12.14
N TYR A 147 -0.94 -9.40 -11.63
CA TYR A 147 -1.06 -8.42 -10.58
C TYR A 147 -1.84 -7.19 -11.04
N PHE A 148 -1.57 -6.71 -12.27
CA PHE A 148 -2.29 -5.58 -12.85
C PHE A 148 -3.78 -5.89 -13.05
N LEU A 149 -4.13 -6.99 -13.73
CA LEU A 149 -5.53 -7.32 -14.03
C LEU A 149 -6.35 -7.55 -12.76
N MET A 150 -5.83 -8.35 -11.83
CA MET A 150 -6.54 -8.64 -10.58
C MET A 150 -6.57 -7.42 -9.65
N GLY A 151 -5.50 -6.63 -9.65
CA GLY A 151 -5.42 -5.40 -8.88
C GLY A 151 -6.39 -4.34 -9.37
N ALA A 152 -6.47 -4.09 -10.68
CA ALA A 152 -7.42 -3.16 -11.28
C ALA A 152 -8.87 -3.56 -11.01
N PHE A 153 -9.16 -4.87 -11.05
CA PHE A 153 -10.49 -5.38 -10.68
C PHE A 153 -10.81 -5.11 -9.19
N SER A 154 -9.86 -5.34 -8.29
CA SER A 154 -10.03 -5.09 -6.86
C SER A 154 -10.18 -3.60 -6.53
N THR A 155 -9.42 -2.72 -7.20
CA THR A 155 -9.58 -1.28 -7.00
C THR A 155 -10.91 -0.76 -7.54
N GLY A 156 -11.49 -1.44 -8.54
CA GLY A 156 -12.87 -1.21 -8.98
C GLY A 156 -13.89 -1.44 -7.86
N PHE A 157 -13.77 -2.53 -7.09
CA PHE A 157 -14.62 -2.76 -5.91
C PHE A 157 -14.43 -1.69 -4.83
N LEU A 158 -13.17 -1.31 -4.55
CA LEU A 158 -12.88 -0.25 -3.59
C LEU A 158 -13.52 1.07 -4.00
N LEU A 159 -13.35 1.47 -5.26
CA LEU A 159 -13.93 2.71 -5.80
C LEU A 159 -15.46 2.69 -5.77
N PHE A 160 -16.07 1.56 -6.12
CA PHE A 160 -17.51 1.41 -6.05
C PHE A 160 -18.02 1.48 -4.60
N GLY A 161 -17.28 0.88 -3.65
CA GLY A 161 -17.56 1.00 -2.22
C GLY A 161 -17.51 2.45 -1.74
N ILE A 162 -16.47 3.20 -2.13
CA ILE A 162 -16.35 4.65 -1.85
C ILE A 162 -17.55 5.43 -2.41
N THR A 163 -17.97 5.10 -3.62
CA THR A 163 -19.12 5.75 -4.29
C THR A 163 -20.44 5.51 -3.54
N LEU A 164 -20.67 4.28 -3.07
CA LEU A 164 -21.88 3.95 -2.29
C LEU A 164 -21.89 4.67 -0.94
N ILE A 165 -20.74 4.76 -0.26
CA ILE A 165 -20.61 5.50 1.00
C ILE A 165 -20.85 6.98 0.77
N TYR A 166 -20.29 7.56 -0.31
CA TYR A 166 -20.57 8.93 -0.69
C TYR A 166 -22.05 9.15 -1.00
N GLY A 167 -22.68 8.25 -1.74
CA GLY A 167 -24.11 8.31 -2.05
C GLY A 167 -25.01 8.31 -0.81
N ALA A 168 -24.57 7.64 0.27
CA ALA A 168 -25.30 7.59 1.54
C ALA A 168 -25.01 8.80 2.45
N SER A 169 -23.75 9.20 2.57
CA SER A 169 -23.29 10.20 3.55
C SER A 169 -23.14 11.62 2.97
N GLY A 170 -23.05 11.75 1.63
CA GLY A 170 -22.79 13.02 0.94
C GLY A 170 -21.35 13.54 1.11
N SER A 171 -20.42 12.76 1.67
CA SER A 171 -19.05 13.20 1.95
C SER A 171 -18.01 12.10 1.70
N PHE A 172 -16.79 12.53 1.31
CA PHE A 172 -15.59 11.68 1.31
C PHE A 172 -14.72 11.84 2.57
N ASP A 173 -14.99 12.85 3.39
CA ASP A 173 -14.24 13.14 4.61
C ASP A 173 -14.59 12.15 5.71
N LEU A 174 -13.56 11.57 6.37
CA LEU A 174 -13.73 10.52 7.36
C LEU A 174 -14.51 10.99 8.59
N ASP A 175 -14.24 12.22 9.08
CA ASP A 175 -14.92 12.75 10.26
C ASP A 175 -16.41 12.97 9.96
N LYS A 176 -16.74 13.45 8.77
CA LYS A 176 -18.13 13.65 8.34
C LYS A 176 -18.88 12.35 8.16
N ILE A 177 -18.18 11.31 7.67
CA ILE A 177 -18.77 9.98 7.53
C ILE A 177 -19.03 9.37 8.91
N GLN A 178 -18.08 9.53 9.86
CA GLN A 178 -18.28 9.09 11.23
C GLN A 178 -19.46 9.84 11.89
N ALA A 179 -19.54 11.17 11.73
CA ALA A 179 -20.65 11.97 12.25
C ALA A 179 -21.99 11.50 11.65
N TYR A 180 -22.05 11.26 10.32
CA TYR A 180 -23.24 10.71 9.67
C TYR A 180 -23.70 9.40 10.32
N LEU A 181 -22.78 8.48 10.65
CA LEU A 181 -23.10 7.20 11.26
C LEU A 181 -23.62 7.36 12.70
N VAL A 182 -23.08 8.31 13.46
CA VAL A 182 -23.53 8.61 14.84
C VAL A 182 -24.92 9.25 14.83
N ASP A 183 -25.11 10.27 13.99
CA ASP A 183 -26.36 11.03 13.91
C ASP A 183 -27.53 10.20 13.37
N ASN A 184 -27.25 9.27 12.43
CA ASN A 184 -28.25 8.42 11.79
C ASN A 184 -28.24 6.98 12.30
N SER A 185 -27.75 6.72 13.51
CA SER A 185 -27.57 5.36 14.06
C SER A 185 -28.82 4.46 13.99
N LYS A 186 -30.04 5.05 13.99
CA LYS A 186 -31.31 4.34 13.89
C LYS A 186 -31.86 4.19 12.46
N ALA A 187 -31.28 4.90 11.47
CA ALA A 187 -31.80 4.98 10.11
C ALA A 187 -30.68 5.21 9.06
N ILE A 188 -29.61 4.41 9.17
CA ILE A 188 -28.49 4.44 8.20
C ILE A 188 -29.04 3.99 6.84
N SER A 189 -28.69 4.72 5.78
CA SER A 189 -29.09 4.36 4.41
C SER A 189 -28.65 2.93 4.06
N PRO A 190 -29.53 2.06 3.55
CA PRO A 190 -29.20 0.66 3.22
C PRO A 190 -28.01 0.50 2.26
N ILE A 191 -27.75 1.48 1.39
CA ILE A 191 -26.62 1.42 0.43
C ILE A 191 -25.25 1.60 1.12
N PHE A 192 -25.21 2.07 2.37
CA PHE A 192 -23.98 2.22 3.12
C PHE A 192 -23.33 0.86 3.44
N TYR A 193 -24.13 -0.13 3.80
CA TYR A 193 -23.64 -1.46 4.20
C TYR A 193 -22.88 -2.20 3.09
N PRO A 194 -23.40 -2.34 1.87
CA PRO A 194 -22.60 -2.91 0.77
C PRO A 194 -21.38 -2.06 0.45
N GLY A 195 -21.42 -0.73 0.64
CA GLY A 195 -20.26 0.14 0.50
C GLY A 195 -19.12 -0.27 1.44
N VAL A 196 -19.40 -0.51 2.72
CA VAL A 196 -18.42 -0.97 3.72
C VAL A 196 -17.83 -2.33 3.34
N ILE A 197 -18.68 -3.29 2.90
CA ILE A 197 -18.22 -4.62 2.48
C ILE A 197 -17.32 -4.55 1.25
N LEU A 198 -17.66 -3.74 0.25
CA LEU A 198 -16.85 -3.59 -0.96
C LEU A 198 -15.50 -2.94 -0.66
N MET A 199 -15.45 -1.97 0.24
CA MET A 199 -14.18 -1.39 0.70
C MET A 199 -13.36 -2.41 1.48
N MET A 200 -13.99 -3.23 2.32
CA MET A 200 -13.32 -4.33 3.01
C MET A 200 -12.70 -5.32 2.01
N ILE A 201 -13.44 -5.74 0.98
CA ILE A 201 -12.95 -6.65 -0.07
C ILE A 201 -11.73 -6.05 -0.77
N GLY A 202 -11.79 -4.78 -1.19
CA GLY A 202 -10.69 -4.10 -1.87
C GLY A 202 -9.41 -4.01 -1.02
N LEU A 203 -9.55 -3.69 0.27
CA LEU A 203 -8.42 -3.65 1.20
C LEU A 203 -7.91 -5.04 1.57
N CYS A 204 -8.79 -6.04 1.76
CA CYS A 204 -8.42 -7.44 1.97
C CYS A 204 -7.62 -8.00 0.79
N PHE A 205 -7.97 -7.65 -0.44
CA PHE A 205 -7.17 -7.98 -1.62
C PHE A 205 -5.75 -7.41 -1.50
N LYS A 206 -5.62 -6.14 -1.09
CA LYS A 206 -4.30 -5.48 -0.97
C LYS A 206 -3.38 -6.12 0.05
N VAL A 207 -3.92 -6.54 1.19
CA VAL A 207 -3.12 -7.24 2.21
C VAL A 207 -2.96 -8.74 1.92
N GLY A 208 -3.67 -9.27 0.93
CA GLY A 208 -3.63 -10.67 0.55
C GLY A 208 -4.37 -11.59 1.52
N ALA A 209 -5.46 -11.11 2.13
CA ALA A 209 -6.31 -11.92 3.00
C ALA A 209 -7.17 -12.91 2.19
N ALA A 210 -7.35 -14.13 2.66
CA ALA A 210 -8.21 -15.11 2.02
C ALA A 210 -9.71 -14.74 2.20
N PRO A 211 -10.54 -14.91 1.15
CA PRO A 211 -10.31 -15.60 -0.12
C PRO A 211 -9.64 -14.73 -1.21
N PHE A 212 -9.34 -13.47 -0.96
CA PHE A 212 -8.83 -12.50 -1.96
C PHE A 212 -7.31 -12.58 -2.19
N HIS A 213 -6.64 -13.64 -1.73
CA HIS A 213 -5.18 -13.82 -1.74
C HIS A 213 -4.63 -14.50 -2.99
N PHE A 214 -5.46 -14.99 -3.91
CA PHE A 214 -5.08 -15.88 -5.01
C PHE A 214 -4.03 -15.29 -5.97
N TRP A 215 -3.87 -13.97 -5.99
CA TRP A 215 -2.83 -13.29 -6.76
C TRP A 215 -1.43 -13.41 -6.10
N THR A 216 -1.37 -13.47 -4.76
CA THR A 216 -0.15 -13.32 -3.98
C THR A 216 0.91 -14.40 -4.28
N PRO A 217 0.59 -15.70 -4.35
CA PRO A 217 1.60 -16.72 -4.61
C PRO A 217 2.27 -16.58 -5.97
N ASP A 218 1.48 -16.37 -7.02
CA ASP A 218 1.99 -16.26 -8.40
C ASP A 218 2.81 -14.99 -8.59
N VAL A 219 2.33 -13.86 -8.07
CA VAL A 219 3.01 -12.58 -8.16
C VAL A 219 4.31 -12.57 -7.35
N TYR A 220 4.30 -13.11 -6.14
CA TYR A 220 5.50 -13.14 -5.29
C TYR A 220 6.56 -14.10 -5.84
N GLU A 221 6.14 -15.24 -6.41
CA GLU A 221 7.06 -16.20 -7.04
C GLU A 221 7.70 -15.60 -8.29
N GLY A 222 6.93 -15.03 -9.21
CA GLY A 222 7.40 -14.53 -10.49
C GLY A 222 8.14 -13.19 -10.40
N SER A 223 7.83 -12.34 -9.43
CA SER A 223 8.50 -11.03 -9.27
C SER A 223 9.96 -11.18 -8.85
N PRO A 224 10.83 -10.19 -9.15
CA PRO A 224 12.17 -10.12 -8.57
C PRO A 224 12.14 -10.19 -7.05
N THR A 225 13.03 -10.97 -6.43
CA THR A 225 13.01 -11.23 -4.96
C THR A 225 13.00 -9.95 -4.13
N LEU A 226 13.76 -8.94 -4.52
CA LEU A 226 13.78 -7.64 -3.86
C LEU A 226 12.39 -6.98 -3.85
N ILE A 227 11.68 -7.04 -4.98
CA ILE A 227 10.33 -6.47 -5.11
C ILE A 227 9.34 -7.29 -4.29
N THR A 228 9.47 -8.62 -4.29
CA THR A 228 8.68 -9.49 -3.40
C THR A 228 8.88 -9.11 -1.94
N THR A 229 10.13 -8.86 -1.50
CA THR A 229 10.43 -8.43 -0.13
C THR A 229 9.75 -7.09 0.18
N PHE A 230 9.82 -6.12 -0.73
CA PHE A 230 9.15 -4.83 -0.58
C PHE A 230 7.62 -4.98 -0.45
N MET A 231 7.01 -5.79 -1.33
CA MET A 231 5.57 -6.04 -1.31
C MET A 231 5.11 -6.77 -0.04
N SER A 232 5.88 -7.76 0.45
CA SER A 232 5.51 -8.56 1.62
C SER A 232 5.70 -7.85 2.95
N THR A 233 6.53 -6.81 3.01
CA THR A 233 6.83 -6.06 4.23
C THR A 233 6.20 -4.67 4.20
N VAL A 234 6.81 -3.72 3.50
CA VAL A 234 6.46 -2.30 3.55
C VAL A 234 5.05 -2.04 3.01
N VAL A 235 4.72 -2.64 1.87
CA VAL A 235 3.41 -2.44 1.23
C VAL A 235 2.28 -2.99 2.08
N LYS A 236 2.46 -4.18 2.69
CA LYS A 236 1.45 -4.74 3.61
C LYS A 236 1.29 -3.88 4.86
N THR A 237 2.37 -3.37 5.43
CA THR A 237 2.30 -2.45 6.58
C THR A 237 1.44 -1.23 6.26
N ALA A 238 1.64 -0.60 5.10
CA ALA A 238 0.82 0.52 4.67
C ALA A 238 -0.64 0.12 4.41
N GLY A 239 -0.88 -1.07 3.84
CA GLY A 239 -2.22 -1.61 3.63
C GLY A 239 -2.98 -1.82 4.94
N PHE A 240 -2.34 -2.41 5.95
CA PHE A 240 -2.94 -2.57 7.28
C PHE A 240 -3.17 -1.23 7.98
N ALA A 241 -2.24 -0.28 7.86
CA ALA A 241 -2.44 1.07 8.41
C ALA A 241 -3.68 1.75 7.81
N ALA A 242 -3.85 1.66 6.48
CA ALA A 242 -5.03 2.21 5.83
C ALA A 242 -6.32 1.50 6.27
N PHE A 243 -6.27 0.17 6.44
CA PHE A 243 -7.38 -0.62 6.95
C PHE A 243 -7.77 -0.19 8.36
N LEU A 244 -6.78 -0.08 9.27
CA LEU A 244 -7.02 0.33 10.65
C LEU A 244 -7.65 1.72 10.72
N ARG A 245 -7.12 2.70 10.00
CA ARG A 245 -7.68 4.07 9.98
C ARG A 245 -9.13 4.09 9.49
N LEU A 246 -9.48 3.28 8.51
CA LEU A 246 -10.84 3.26 8.00
C LEU A 246 -11.82 2.61 9.00
N PHE A 247 -11.48 1.40 9.47
CA PHE A 247 -12.41 0.60 10.27
C PHE A 247 -12.42 0.97 11.75
N ALA A 248 -11.26 1.35 12.33
CA ALA A 248 -11.18 1.74 13.73
C ALA A 248 -11.60 3.21 13.98
N ASP A 249 -11.48 4.09 12.98
CA ASP A 249 -11.86 5.50 13.11
C ASP A 249 -13.21 5.78 12.44
N ALA A 250 -13.25 5.81 11.08
CA ALA A 250 -14.43 6.26 10.33
C ALA A 250 -15.64 5.32 10.53
N PHE A 251 -15.43 4.00 10.52
CA PHE A 251 -16.49 3.00 10.68
C PHE A 251 -16.61 2.45 12.10
N ALA A 252 -15.98 3.08 13.10
CA ALA A 252 -16.10 2.68 14.49
C ALA A 252 -17.57 2.58 14.99
N PRO A 253 -18.50 3.49 14.62
CA PRO A 253 -19.90 3.36 15.03
C PRO A 253 -20.63 2.14 14.44
N LEU A 254 -20.10 1.53 13.38
CA LEU A 254 -20.62 0.30 12.75
C LEU A 254 -19.84 -0.96 13.15
N HIS A 255 -19.15 -0.95 14.27
CA HIS A 255 -18.29 -2.04 14.73
C HIS A 255 -18.99 -3.42 14.66
N ASP A 256 -20.18 -3.55 15.19
CA ASP A 256 -20.91 -4.81 15.24
C ASP A 256 -21.25 -5.39 13.86
N PHE A 257 -21.38 -4.54 12.85
CA PHE A 257 -21.64 -4.97 11.48
C PHE A 257 -20.39 -5.52 10.78
N TRP A 258 -19.27 -4.81 10.82
CA TRP A 258 -18.10 -5.19 10.03
C TRP A 258 -17.17 -6.20 10.73
N VAL A 259 -17.27 -6.35 12.04
CA VAL A 259 -16.43 -7.31 12.79
C VAL A 259 -16.76 -8.76 12.45
N ALA A 260 -18.04 -9.11 12.30
CA ALA A 260 -18.42 -10.47 11.99
C ALA A 260 -17.84 -10.99 10.64
N PRO A 261 -18.00 -10.29 9.50
CA PRO A 261 -17.35 -10.70 8.25
C PRO A 261 -15.81 -10.64 8.34
N LEU A 262 -15.24 -9.70 9.10
CA LEU A 262 -13.79 -9.64 9.29
C LEU A 262 -13.28 -10.88 10.04
N ILE A 263 -13.95 -11.33 11.10
CA ILE A 263 -13.59 -12.57 11.83
C ILE A 263 -13.58 -13.75 10.88
N VAL A 264 -14.61 -13.88 10.03
CA VAL A 264 -14.68 -14.97 9.03
C VAL A 264 -13.49 -14.91 8.08
N ILE A 265 -13.16 -13.74 7.56
CA ILE A 265 -11.99 -13.55 6.68
C ILE A 265 -10.68 -13.93 7.40
N VAL A 266 -10.51 -13.53 8.66
CA VAL A 266 -9.32 -13.88 9.47
C VAL A 266 -9.23 -15.40 9.68
N CYS A 267 -10.31 -16.06 10.07
CA CYS A 267 -10.33 -17.52 10.25
C CYS A 267 -9.99 -18.26 8.95
N ILE A 268 -10.58 -17.86 7.83
CA ILE A 268 -10.30 -18.43 6.51
C ILE A 268 -8.83 -18.18 6.13
N THR A 269 -8.31 -16.98 6.37
CA THR A 269 -6.91 -16.63 6.06
C THR A 269 -5.94 -17.48 6.87
N LEU A 270 -6.16 -17.65 8.16
CA LEU A 270 -5.35 -18.50 9.03
C LEU A 270 -5.37 -19.96 8.58
N PHE A 271 -6.53 -20.48 8.25
CA PHE A 271 -6.66 -21.87 7.81
C PHE A 271 -6.02 -22.10 6.44
N ILE A 272 -6.43 -21.33 5.41
CA ILE A 272 -5.95 -21.52 4.04
C ILE A 272 -4.46 -21.20 3.95
N GLY A 273 -4.00 -20.08 4.54
CA GLY A 273 -2.60 -19.67 4.49
C GLY A 273 -1.66 -20.74 5.05
N ASN A 274 -1.93 -21.21 6.28
CA ASN A 274 -1.08 -22.21 6.94
C ASN A 274 -1.12 -23.58 6.26
N VAL A 275 -2.33 -24.08 5.95
CA VAL A 275 -2.47 -25.41 5.31
C VAL A 275 -1.83 -25.40 3.92
N THR A 276 -2.08 -24.37 3.11
CA THR A 276 -1.53 -24.32 1.75
C THR A 276 -0.01 -24.14 1.76
N ALA A 277 0.55 -23.38 2.71
CA ALA A 277 2.00 -23.21 2.84
C ALA A 277 2.72 -24.55 3.03
N LEU A 278 2.16 -25.48 3.82
CA LEU A 278 2.76 -26.80 4.09
C LEU A 278 2.92 -27.67 2.83
N PHE A 279 2.03 -27.49 1.84
CA PHE A 279 2.07 -28.29 0.61
C PHE A 279 2.92 -27.67 -0.51
N GLN A 280 3.51 -26.47 -0.28
CA GLN A 280 4.32 -25.82 -1.31
C GLN A 280 5.72 -26.45 -1.40
N LYS A 281 6.15 -26.74 -2.62
CA LYS A 281 7.51 -27.21 -2.94
C LYS A 281 8.48 -26.05 -3.24
N ASN A 282 7.97 -24.92 -3.69
CA ASN A 282 8.76 -23.72 -3.98
C ASN A 282 8.85 -22.85 -2.73
N PHE A 283 10.07 -22.52 -2.31
CA PHE A 283 10.32 -21.74 -1.11
C PHE A 283 9.72 -20.33 -1.17
N LYS A 284 9.84 -19.63 -2.32
CA LYS A 284 9.22 -18.31 -2.47
C LYS A 284 7.69 -18.36 -2.37
N ARG A 285 7.10 -19.40 -2.94
CA ARG A 285 5.65 -19.61 -2.91
C ARG A 285 5.17 -19.98 -1.50
N MET A 286 5.94 -20.78 -0.78
CA MET A 286 5.69 -21.07 0.63
C MET A 286 5.70 -19.79 1.47
N LEU A 287 6.72 -18.94 1.30
CA LEU A 287 6.79 -17.65 1.99
C LEU A 287 5.65 -16.69 1.60
N ALA A 288 5.16 -16.77 0.37
CA ALA A 288 4.01 -15.98 -0.08
C ALA A 288 2.74 -16.32 0.69
N TYR A 289 2.49 -17.62 0.95
CA TYR A 289 1.37 -18.05 1.80
C TYR A 289 1.59 -17.74 3.29
N SER A 290 2.83 -17.72 3.74
CA SER A 290 3.19 -17.37 5.13
C SER A 290 3.03 -15.87 5.42
N SER A 291 3.04 -15.01 4.41
CA SER A 291 2.98 -13.58 4.59
C SER A 291 1.55 -13.04 4.59
#